data_4f8a114439306bd49365f89f899975dc
#
_entry.id   4f8a114439306bd49365f89f899975dc
#
_cell.length_a   1.000
_cell.length_b   1.000
_cell.length_c   1.000
_cell.angle_alpha   90.00
_cell.angle_beta   90.00
_cell.angle_gamma   90.00
#
_symmetry.space_group_name_H-M   'P 1'
#
loop_
_entity.id
_entity.type
_entity.pdbx_description
1 polymer ?
#
loop_
_entity_poly.entity_id
_entity_poly.type
_entity_poly.pdbx_seq_one_letter_code
_entity_poly.pdbx_strand_id
1 'polypeptide(L)'
;NKPMLKYFFFCAHASGRRPLGALDSTPFGVFKMHSLGEIMDLFELILSNANLDSDHGVDICNSLAKALTLKICEKSNGLTQSESRAWDTYHRTLRYMRRNYFSIKSIEQLADEVNIDAAYLSRIFRRFHKDTPYRFLVRLKMGHAASLLLNSGKLVKNVAFELGFENPFHFSRAFKSVYGISPENFVKERQQENQTDPIQ
;
A
#
# COMPACT_ATOMS: atom_id res chain seq x y z
N ASN A 1 6.20 20.06 -17.86
CA ASN A 1 5.53 19.96 -16.55
C ASN A 1 4.63 18.74 -16.53
N LYS A 2 5.12 17.62 -16.02
CA LYS A 2 4.28 16.47 -15.71
C LYS A 2 3.50 16.80 -14.44
N PRO A 3 2.17 16.61 -14.39
CA PRO A 3 1.41 16.80 -13.17
C PRO A 3 1.91 15.80 -12.12
N MET A 4 2.40 16.32 -10.99
CA MET A 4 2.82 15.51 -9.86
C MET A 4 1.55 14.96 -9.21
N LEU A 5 1.28 13.66 -9.39
CA LEU A 5 0.18 12.96 -8.70
C LEU A 5 0.54 12.86 -7.22
N LYS A 6 -0.10 13.67 -6.40
CA LYS A 6 -0.03 13.54 -4.94
C LYS A 6 -1.08 12.50 -4.52
N TYR A 7 -0.64 11.46 -3.82
CA TYR A 7 -1.54 10.48 -3.21
C TYR A 7 -1.73 10.83 -1.75
N PHE A 8 -2.98 10.91 -1.33
CA PHE A 8 -3.34 11.04 0.07
C PHE A 8 -4.07 9.76 0.50
N PHE A 9 -3.63 9.16 1.58
CA PHE A 9 -4.33 8.06 2.22
C PHE A 9 -5.11 8.63 3.40
N PHE A 10 -6.43 8.57 3.32
CA PHE A 10 -7.32 8.95 4.40
C PHE A 10 -8.04 7.71 4.91
N CYS A 11 -7.88 7.40 6.20
CA CYS A 11 -8.60 6.34 6.89
C CYS A 11 -9.57 6.98 7.87
N ALA A 12 -10.86 7.05 7.53
CA ALA A 12 -11.89 7.48 8.44
C ALA A 12 -12.55 6.25 9.08
N HIS A 13 -12.52 6.15 10.40
CA HIS A 13 -13.29 5.17 11.15
C HIS A 13 -14.57 5.85 11.63
N ALA A 14 -15.70 5.57 10.98
CA ALA A 14 -16.98 6.11 11.39
C ALA A 14 -17.57 5.22 12.51
N SER A 15 -17.45 5.68 13.75
CA SER A 15 -18.18 5.12 14.90
C SER A 15 -19.53 5.82 15.07
N GLY A 16 -20.45 5.67 14.14
CA GLY A 16 -21.76 6.32 14.24
C GLY A 16 -22.80 5.75 13.28
N ARG A 17 -24.04 5.72 13.74
CA ARG A 17 -25.20 5.07 13.10
C ARG A 17 -25.79 5.77 11.87
N ARG A 18 -25.10 6.65 11.16
CA ARG A 18 -25.61 7.28 9.94
C ARG A 18 -24.66 7.06 8.78
N PRO A 19 -25.15 6.44 7.71
CA PRO A 19 -24.40 6.24 6.49
C PRO A 19 -23.96 7.58 5.86
N LEU A 20 -22.73 7.64 5.40
CA LEU A 20 -22.16 8.78 4.67
C LEU A 20 -22.48 8.71 3.17
N GLY A 21 -23.69 8.25 2.80
CA GLY A 21 -24.17 8.23 1.41
C GLY A 21 -23.31 7.35 0.49
N ALA A 22 -22.77 7.93 -0.57
CA ALA A 22 -22.00 7.19 -1.58
C ALA A 22 -20.70 6.52 -1.06
N LEU A 23 -20.22 6.84 0.12
CA LEU A 23 -19.06 6.21 0.75
C LEU A 23 -19.40 4.94 1.54
N ASP A 24 -20.67 4.68 1.82
CA ASP A 24 -21.08 3.49 2.58
C ASP A 24 -21.02 2.20 1.78
N SER A 25 -21.16 2.29 0.47
CA SER A 25 -21.11 1.13 -0.42
C SER A 25 -19.69 0.71 -0.80
N THR A 26 -18.70 1.61 -0.64
CA THR A 26 -17.31 1.34 -0.96
C THR A 26 -16.38 1.96 0.08
N PRO A 27 -15.82 1.18 1.02
CA PRO A 27 -14.90 1.69 2.04
C PRO A 27 -13.63 2.31 1.46
N PHE A 28 -13.42 2.19 0.15
CA PHE A 28 -12.30 2.79 -0.59
C PHE A 28 -12.77 3.21 -1.99
N GLY A 29 -12.48 4.44 -2.37
CA GLY A 29 -12.83 4.96 -3.69
C GLY A 29 -11.68 5.71 -4.34
N VAL A 30 -11.58 5.66 -5.67
CA VAL A 30 -10.76 6.57 -6.48
C VAL A 30 -11.71 7.53 -7.16
N PHE A 31 -11.50 8.81 -6.90
CA PHE A 31 -12.36 9.87 -7.42
C PHE A 31 -11.56 10.71 -8.42
N LYS A 32 -12.16 11.00 -9.58
CA LYS A 32 -11.65 12.02 -10.49
C LYS A 32 -12.23 13.37 -10.06
N MET A 33 -11.35 14.31 -9.79
CA MET A 33 -11.74 15.66 -9.38
C MET A 33 -11.27 16.68 -10.41
N HIS A 34 -12.15 17.60 -10.77
CA HIS A 34 -11.84 18.68 -11.70
C HIS A 34 -11.15 19.88 -11.03
N SER A 35 -11.29 20.02 -9.71
CA SER A 35 -10.63 21.04 -8.90
C SER A 35 -10.18 20.44 -7.59
N LEU A 36 -8.89 20.53 -7.32
CA LEU A 36 -8.25 20.02 -6.10
C LEU A 36 -8.02 21.12 -5.03
N GLY A 37 -8.18 22.41 -5.38
CA GLY A 37 -7.83 23.54 -4.50
C GLY A 37 -8.47 23.43 -3.12
N GLU A 38 -9.80 23.46 -3.04
CA GLU A 38 -10.54 23.37 -1.77
C GLU A 38 -10.22 22.11 -0.95
N ILE A 39 -9.91 21.00 -1.62
CA ILE A 39 -9.52 19.74 -0.98
C ILE A 39 -8.13 19.88 -0.35
N MET A 40 -7.21 20.51 -1.07
CA MET A 40 -5.85 20.77 -0.56
C MET A 40 -5.87 21.72 0.62
N ASP A 41 -6.67 22.78 0.56
CA ASP A 41 -6.83 23.76 1.65
C ASP A 41 -7.35 23.07 2.92
N LEU A 42 -8.33 22.16 2.79
CA LEU A 42 -8.84 21.39 3.92
C LEU A 42 -7.78 20.44 4.50
N PHE A 43 -6.94 19.82 3.65
CA PHE A 43 -5.83 19.00 4.11
C PHE A 43 -4.77 19.81 4.85
N GLU A 44 -4.41 20.98 4.35
CA GLU A 44 -3.45 21.89 5.01
C GLU A 44 -3.99 22.34 6.39
N LEU A 45 -5.28 22.64 6.47
CA LEU A 45 -5.93 22.98 7.74
C LEU A 45 -5.91 21.81 8.72
N ILE A 46 -6.16 20.57 8.28
CA ILE A 46 -6.08 19.38 9.13
C ILE A 46 -4.64 19.20 9.64
N LEU A 47 -3.63 19.29 8.76
CA LEU A 47 -2.24 19.11 9.14
C LEU A 47 -1.75 20.19 10.10
N SER A 48 -2.15 21.45 9.90
CA SER A 48 -1.78 22.54 10.80
C SER A 48 -2.39 22.40 12.18
N ASN A 49 -3.64 21.92 12.28
CA ASN A 49 -4.32 21.74 13.57
C ASN A 49 -3.92 20.45 14.28
N ALA A 50 -3.53 19.40 13.55
CA ALA A 50 -3.08 18.14 14.13
C ALA A 50 -1.77 18.28 14.94
N ASN A 51 -0.95 19.29 14.64
CA ASN A 51 0.30 19.59 15.33
C ASN A 51 0.15 20.60 16.48
N LEU A 52 -1.07 21.13 16.71
CA LEU A 52 -1.33 22.05 17.80
C LEU A 52 -1.74 21.24 19.04
N ASP A 53 -0.97 21.39 20.10
CA ASP A 53 -1.27 20.82 21.43
C ASP A 53 -2.38 21.67 22.10
N SER A 54 -3.60 21.59 21.56
CA SER A 54 -4.75 22.34 22.06
C SER A 54 -5.93 21.41 22.34
N ASP A 55 -6.67 21.70 23.41
CA ASP A 55 -7.85 20.91 23.83
C ASP A 55 -8.91 20.78 22.72
N HIS A 56 -8.95 21.73 21.78
CA HIS A 56 -9.90 21.73 20.66
C HIS A 56 -9.30 21.18 19.35
N GLY A 57 -8.00 20.86 19.30
CA GLY A 57 -7.32 20.41 18.07
C GLY A 57 -7.96 19.17 17.47
N VAL A 58 -8.32 18.20 18.31
CA VAL A 58 -8.96 16.94 17.88
C VAL A 58 -10.36 17.20 17.29
N ASP A 59 -11.16 18.06 17.91
CA ASP A 59 -12.51 18.37 17.44
C ASP A 59 -12.50 19.17 16.14
N ILE A 60 -11.54 20.09 16.00
CA ILE A 60 -11.30 20.82 14.76
C ILE A 60 -10.90 19.85 13.65
N CYS A 61 -9.94 18.98 13.89
CA CYS A 61 -9.50 17.98 12.90
C CYS A 61 -10.64 17.04 12.49
N ASN A 62 -11.46 16.58 13.42
CA ASN A 62 -12.63 15.75 13.13
C ASN A 62 -13.67 16.49 12.27
N SER A 63 -13.92 17.76 12.57
CA SER A 63 -14.85 18.59 11.80
C SER A 63 -14.35 18.86 10.39
N LEU A 64 -13.06 19.17 10.25
CA LEU A 64 -12.39 19.36 8.95
C LEU A 64 -12.36 18.05 8.14
N ALA A 65 -12.09 16.91 8.76
CA ALA A 65 -12.13 15.62 8.13
C ALA A 65 -13.52 15.26 7.60
N LYS A 66 -14.57 15.61 8.37
CA LYS A 66 -15.96 15.47 7.92
C LYS A 66 -16.27 16.39 6.73
N ALA A 67 -15.84 17.65 6.78
CA ALA A 67 -16.01 18.60 5.68
C ALA A 67 -15.27 18.12 4.41
N LEU A 68 -14.05 17.64 4.55
CA LEU A 68 -13.26 17.06 3.48
C LEU A 68 -13.98 15.87 2.83
N THR A 69 -14.53 14.97 3.63
CA THR A 69 -15.29 13.81 3.14
C THR A 69 -16.50 14.25 2.33
N LEU A 70 -17.28 15.20 2.84
CA LEU A 70 -18.45 15.74 2.14
C LEU A 70 -18.07 16.45 0.83
N LYS A 71 -16.97 17.20 0.82
CA LYS A 71 -16.45 17.86 -0.39
C LYS A 71 -15.97 16.85 -1.44
N ILE A 72 -15.34 15.76 -1.03
CA ILE A 72 -14.98 14.66 -1.92
C ILE A 72 -16.23 14.05 -2.54
N CYS A 73 -17.27 13.78 -1.73
CA CYS A 73 -18.54 13.24 -2.24
C CYS A 73 -19.24 14.20 -3.21
N GLU A 74 -19.25 15.50 -2.93
CA GLU A 74 -19.87 16.52 -3.77
C GLU A 74 -19.17 16.66 -5.13
N LYS A 75 -17.83 16.69 -5.12
CA LYS A 75 -17.02 16.95 -6.32
C LYS A 75 -16.60 15.68 -7.08
N SER A 76 -16.83 14.51 -6.51
CA SER A 76 -16.52 13.26 -7.18
C SER A 76 -17.58 12.97 -8.24
N ASN A 77 -17.18 13.00 -9.50
CA ASN A 77 -17.93 12.28 -10.52
C ASN A 77 -17.77 10.80 -10.18
N GLY A 78 -18.83 10.16 -9.68
CA GLY A 78 -18.80 8.77 -9.25
C GLY A 78 -18.11 7.89 -10.31
N LEU A 79 -17.30 6.96 -9.85
CA LEU A 79 -16.76 5.93 -10.73
C LEU A 79 -17.93 5.28 -11.47
N THR A 80 -17.76 5.02 -12.77
CA THR A 80 -18.73 4.15 -13.47
C THR A 80 -18.81 2.83 -12.68
N GLN A 81 -19.93 2.14 -12.74
CA GLN A 81 -20.11 0.85 -12.05
C GLN A 81 -18.98 -0.16 -12.39
N SER A 82 -18.46 -0.11 -13.63
CA SER A 82 -17.34 -0.95 -14.06
C SER A 82 -16.01 -0.54 -13.40
N GLU A 83 -15.78 0.75 -13.19
CA GLU A 83 -14.57 1.27 -12.51
C GLU A 83 -14.58 0.94 -11.04
N SER A 84 -15.72 1.05 -10.37
CA SER A 84 -15.92 0.65 -8.99
C SER A 84 -15.62 -0.85 -8.80
N ARG A 85 -16.17 -1.73 -9.65
CA ARG A 85 -15.91 -3.17 -9.62
C ARG A 85 -14.43 -3.50 -9.82
N ALA A 86 -13.76 -2.84 -10.75
CA ALA A 86 -12.34 -3.04 -11.00
C ALA A 86 -11.49 -2.62 -9.80
N TRP A 87 -11.83 -1.52 -9.14
CA TRP A 87 -11.20 -1.04 -7.92
C TRP A 87 -11.39 -2.01 -6.76
N ASP A 88 -12.60 -2.48 -6.52
CA ASP A 88 -12.90 -3.46 -5.48
C ASP A 88 -12.13 -4.77 -5.68
N THR A 89 -12.07 -5.24 -6.93
CA THR A 89 -11.30 -6.43 -7.30
C THR A 89 -9.81 -6.23 -7.04
N TYR A 90 -9.26 -5.07 -7.42
CA TYR A 90 -7.87 -4.72 -7.14
C TYR A 90 -7.57 -4.73 -5.64
N HIS A 91 -8.39 -4.08 -4.80
CA HIS A 91 -8.21 -4.04 -3.36
C HIS A 91 -8.39 -5.40 -2.68
N ARG A 92 -9.35 -6.20 -3.13
CA ARG A 92 -9.50 -7.58 -2.67
C ARG A 92 -8.24 -8.39 -2.96
N THR A 93 -7.68 -8.27 -4.15
CA THR A 93 -6.45 -8.94 -4.54
C THR A 93 -5.25 -8.46 -3.72
N LEU A 94 -5.08 -7.15 -3.50
CA LEU A 94 -4.02 -6.63 -2.64
C LEU A 94 -4.09 -7.18 -1.21
N ARG A 95 -5.29 -7.24 -0.63
CA ARG A 95 -5.48 -7.81 0.71
C ARG A 95 -5.13 -9.28 0.74
N TYR A 96 -5.56 -10.03 -0.27
CA TYR A 96 -5.21 -11.45 -0.41
C TYR A 96 -3.70 -11.64 -0.51
N MET A 97 -3.02 -10.90 -1.38
CA MET A 97 -1.57 -10.97 -1.54
C MET A 97 -0.83 -10.66 -0.23
N ARG A 98 -1.20 -9.59 0.47
CA ARG A 98 -0.57 -9.21 1.75
C ARG A 98 -0.70 -10.27 2.83
N ARG A 99 -1.80 -11.04 2.83
CA ARG A 99 -2.05 -12.10 3.82
C ARG A 99 -1.41 -13.43 3.44
N ASN A 100 -1.29 -13.70 2.13
CA ASN A 100 -0.95 -15.03 1.61
C ASN A 100 0.29 -15.06 0.72
N TYR A 101 1.14 -14.00 0.72
CA TYR A 101 2.29 -13.91 -0.18
C TYR A 101 3.26 -15.10 -0.09
N PHE A 102 3.31 -15.81 1.03
CA PHE A 102 4.12 -17.01 1.19
C PHE A 102 3.67 -18.15 0.28
N SER A 103 2.37 -18.40 0.23
CA SER A 103 1.78 -19.53 -0.51
C SER A 103 1.61 -19.26 -1.99
N ILE A 104 1.66 -18.00 -2.42
CA ILE A 104 1.50 -17.62 -3.82
C ILE A 104 2.78 -17.97 -4.59
N LYS A 105 2.68 -18.93 -5.51
CA LYS A 105 3.79 -19.40 -6.36
C LYS A 105 3.80 -18.72 -7.73
N SER A 106 2.62 -18.41 -8.28
CA SER A 106 2.47 -17.79 -9.60
C SER A 106 1.34 -16.76 -9.64
N ILE A 107 1.30 -15.94 -10.68
CA ILE A 107 0.22 -14.95 -10.89
C ILE A 107 -1.05 -15.64 -11.38
N GLU A 108 -0.93 -16.74 -12.08
CA GLU A 108 -2.05 -17.59 -12.50
C GLU A 108 -2.74 -18.17 -11.26
N GLN A 109 -1.99 -18.79 -10.34
CA GLN A 109 -2.53 -19.25 -9.06
C GLN A 109 -3.24 -18.12 -8.30
N LEU A 110 -2.62 -16.94 -8.22
CA LEU A 110 -3.24 -15.79 -7.56
C LEU A 110 -4.57 -15.39 -8.21
N ALA A 111 -4.62 -15.39 -9.55
CA ALA A 111 -5.81 -15.05 -10.31
C ALA A 111 -6.94 -16.05 -10.04
N ASP A 112 -6.65 -17.35 -10.01
CA ASP A 112 -7.59 -18.43 -9.66
C ASP A 112 -8.13 -18.25 -8.24
N GLU A 113 -7.26 -17.99 -7.26
CA GLU A 113 -7.63 -17.80 -5.84
C GLU A 113 -8.56 -16.60 -5.60
N VAL A 114 -8.46 -15.56 -6.43
CA VAL A 114 -9.33 -14.39 -6.34
C VAL A 114 -10.46 -14.40 -7.37
N ASN A 115 -10.64 -15.51 -8.09
CA ASN A 115 -11.67 -15.75 -9.10
C ASN A 115 -11.70 -14.67 -10.21
N ILE A 116 -10.55 -14.43 -10.84
CA ILE A 116 -10.43 -13.53 -11.99
C ILE A 116 -9.43 -14.09 -13.01
N ASP A 117 -9.52 -13.62 -14.24
CA ASP A 117 -8.55 -13.90 -15.28
C ASP A 117 -7.20 -13.21 -15.02
N ALA A 118 -6.07 -13.89 -15.30
CA ALA A 118 -4.72 -13.38 -15.07
C ALA A 118 -4.39 -12.14 -15.92
N ALA A 119 -4.93 -12.04 -17.13
CA ALA A 119 -4.75 -10.87 -17.97
C ALA A 119 -5.56 -9.68 -17.42
N TYR A 120 -6.75 -9.93 -16.89
CA TYR A 120 -7.54 -8.92 -16.20
C TYR A 120 -6.83 -8.45 -14.93
N LEU A 121 -6.28 -9.37 -14.12
CA LEU A 121 -5.46 -9.04 -12.95
C LEU A 121 -4.29 -8.11 -13.33
N SER A 122 -3.54 -8.45 -14.36
CA SER A 122 -2.42 -7.65 -14.85
C SER A 122 -2.86 -6.25 -15.29
N ARG A 123 -4.03 -6.14 -15.95
CA ARG A 123 -4.60 -4.87 -16.42
C ARG A 123 -5.02 -3.96 -15.26
N ILE A 124 -5.70 -4.50 -14.23
CA ILE A 124 -6.12 -3.70 -13.07
C ILE A 124 -4.91 -3.26 -12.24
N PHE A 125 -3.87 -4.07 -12.11
CA PHE A 125 -2.64 -3.69 -11.45
C PHE A 125 -1.92 -2.56 -12.19
N ARG A 126 -1.77 -2.62 -13.51
CA ARG A 126 -1.22 -1.50 -14.29
C ARG A 126 -2.02 -0.21 -14.10
N ARG A 127 -3.36 -0.33 -14.05
CA ARG A 127 -4.24 0.81 -13.90
C ARG A 127 -4.10 1.49 -12.55
N PHE A 128 -4.11 0.72 -11.46
CA PHE A 128 -4.23 1.25 -10.10
C PHE A 128 -2.90 1.27 -9.33
N HIS A 129 -1.98 0.35 -9.62
CA HIS A 129 -0.70 0.25 -8.92
C HIS A 129 0.49 0.78 -9.71
N LYS A 130 0.33 1.00 -11.02
CA LYS A 130 1.39 1.38 -11.97
C LYS A 130 2.57 0.39 -12.00
N ASP A 131 2.32 -0.85 -11.59
CA ASP A 131 3.28 -1.94 -11.56
C ASP A 131 2.57 -3.27 -11.90
N THR A 132 3.33 -4.36 -11.95
CA THR A 132 2.77 -5.68 -12.21
C THR A 132 2.45 -6.41 -10.90
N PRO A 133 1.45 -7.33 -10.87
CA PRO A 133 1.17 -8.16 -9.70
C PRO A 133 2.41 -8.94 -9.24
N TYR A 134 3.21 -9.45 -10.18
CA TYR A 134 4.43 -10.18 -9.89
C TYR A 134 5.47 -9.33 -9.14
N ARG A 135 5.76 -8.12 -9.63
CA ARG A 135 6.72 -7.23 -8.97
C ARG A 135 6.24 -6.82 -7.57
N PHE A 136 4.95 -6.62 -7.41
CA PHE A 136 4.36 -6.35 -6.10
C PHE A 136 4.54 -7.55 -5.15
N LEU A 137 4.27 -8.79 -5.60
CA LEU A 137 4.48 -10.01 -4.84
C LEU A 137 5.96 -10.18 -4.43
N VAL A 138 6.88 -9.96 -5.38
CA VAL A 138 8.32 -10.01 -5.10
C VAL A 138 8.70 -9.00 -4.01
N ARG A 139 8.20 -7.76 -4.07
CA ARG A 139 8.48 -6.77 -3.02
C ARG A 139 7.96 -7.19 -1.65
N LEU A 140 6.76 -7.79 -1.56
CA LEU A 140 6.24 -8.33 -0.30
C LEU A 140 7.16 -9.42 0.27
N LYS A 141 7.57 -10.38 -0.58
CA LYS A 141 8.49 -11.45 -0.18
C LYS A 141 9.86 -10.90 0.25
N MET A 142 10.40 -9.94 -0.48
CA MET A 142 11.71 -9.33 -0.14
C MET A 142 11.65 -8.48 1.13
N GLY A 143 10.54 -7.78 1.40
CA GLY A 143 10.34 -7.07 2.66
C GLY A 143 10.38 -8.02 3.87
N HIS A 144 9.73 -9.18 3.75
CA HIS A 144 9.81 -10.21 4.80
C HIS A 144 11.20 -10.84 4.88
N ALA A 145 11.84 -11.10 3.73
CA ALA A 145 13.23 -11.59 3.68
C ALA A 145 14.18 -10.69 4.45
N ALA A 146 14.09 -9.37 4.25
CA ALA A 146 14.92 -8.40 4.96
C ALA A 146 14.73 -8.50 6.48
N SER A 147 13.48 -8.62 6.95
CA SER A 147 13.19 -8.82 8.37
C SER A 147 13.77 -10.12 8.92
N LEU A 148 13.63 -11.24 8.20
CA LEU A 148 14.20 -12.52 8.61
C LEU A 148 15.72 -12.49 8.65
N LEU A 149 16.37 -11.91 7.65
CA LEU A 149 17.83 -11.82 7.59
C LEU A 149 18.42 -11.00 8.76
N LEU A 150 17.74 -9.95 9.18
CA LEU A 150 18.20 -9.08 10.28
C LEU A 150 17.92 -9.67 11.66
N ASN A 151 16.74 -10.28 11.84
CA ASN A 151 16.24 -10.62 13.19
C ASN A 151 16.43 -12.09 13.55
N SER A 152 16.63 -13.00 12.59
CA SER A 152 16.67 -14.43 12.88
C SER A 152 18.07 -15.06 12.81
N GLY A 153 19.08 -14.35 12.30
CA GLY A 153 20.43 -14.89 12.08
C GLY A 153 20.48 -16.05 11.06
N LYS A 154 19.39 -16.28 10.31
CA LYS A 154 19.29 -17.36 9.33
C LYS A 154 20.22 -17.14 8.16
N LEU A 155 20.77 -18.22 7.64
CA LEU A 155 21.54 -18.20 6.40
C LEU A 155 20.64 -17.78 5.21
N VAL A 156 21.19 -17.02 4.28
CA VAL A 156 20.50 -16.52 3.09
C VAL A 156 19.77 -17.63 2.34
N LYS A 157 20.40 -18.82 2.18
CA LYS A 157 19.77 -19.97 1.53
C LYS A 157 18.51 -20.46 2.25
N ASN A 158 18.51 -20.43 3.57
CA ASN A 158 17.38 -20.91 4.36
C ASN A 158 16.19 -19.94 4.25
N VAL A 159 16.47 -18.63 4.27
CA VAL A 159 15.46 -17.60 4.03
C VAL A 159 14.87 -17.72 2.62
N ALA A 160 15.71 -18.02 1.60
CA ALA A 160 15.25 -18.23 0.24
C ALA A 160 14.24 -19.39 0.16
N PHE A 161 14.56 -20.55 0.75
CA PHE A 161 13.65 -21.71 0.75
C PHE A 161 12.37 -21.44 1.56
N GLU A 162 12.47 -20.77 2.70
CA GLU A 162 11.32 -20.41 3.52
C GLU A 162 10.32 -19.52 2.76
N LEU A 163 10.82 -18.65 1.89
CA LEU A 163 9.99 -17.78 1.04
C LEU A 163 9.54 -18.44 -0.29
N GLY A 164 9.79 -19.75 -0.43
CA GLY A 164 9.35 -20.55 -1.58
C GLY A 164 10.19 -20.34 -2.84
N PHE A 165 11.44 -19.91 -2.72
CA PHE A 165 12.39 -19.91 -3.83
C PHE A 165 13.09 -21.26 -3.92
N GLU A 166 12.93 -21.94 -5.03
CA GLU A 166 13.61 -23.22 -5.28
C GLU A 166 15.14 -23.05 -5.46
N ASN A 167 15.56 -21.86 -5.88
CA ASN A 167 16.95 -21.56 -6.12
C ASN A 167 17.38 -20.27 -5.39
N PRO A 168 18.34 -20.36 -4.43
CA PRO A 168 18.87 -19.20 -3.70
C PRO A 168 19.50 -18.13 -4.60
N PHE A 169 20.00 -18.46 -5.79
CA PHE A 169 20.51 -17.46 -6.72
C PHE A 169 19.40 -16.60 -7.31
N HIS A 170 18.22 -17.19 -7.58
CA HIS A 170 17.06 -16.43 -8.01
C HIS A 170 16.56 -15.50 -6.90
N PHE A 171 16.55 -15.98 -5.66
CA PHE A 171 16.26 -15.15 -4.50
C PHE A 171 17.22 -13.97 -4.39
N SER A 172 18.54 -14.21 -4.44
CA SER A 172 19.56 -13.16 -4.32
C SER A 172 19.45 -12.11 -5.42
N ARG A 173 19.12 -12.51 -6.65
CA ARG A 173 18.83 -11.58 -7.76
C ARG A 173 17.57 -10.75 -7.50
N ALA A 174 16.50 -11.40 -7.04
CA ALA A 174 15.26 -10.71 -6.70
C ALA A 174 15.46 -9.73 -5.54
N PHE A 175 16.20 -10.12 -4.51
CA PHE A 175 16.55 -9.27 -3.39
C PHE A 175 17.36 -8.05 -3.84
N LYS A 176 18.42 -8.28 -4.64
CA LYS A 176 19.23 -7.18 -5.20
C LYS A 176 18.42 -6.25 -6.09
N SER A 177 17.43 -6.76 -6.84
CA SER A 177 16.56 -5.91 -7.67
C SER A 177 15.66 -4.97 -6.86
N VAL A 178 15.36 -5.33 -5.60
CA VAL A 178 14.51 -4.53 -4.70
C VAL A 178 15.34 -3.59 -3.82
N TYR A 179 16.44 -4.08 -3.27
CA TYR A 179 17.26 -3.34 -2.30
C TYR A 179 18.55 -2.73 -2.86
N GLY A 180 18.89 -3.03 -4.12
CA GLY A 180 20.11 -2.54 -4.77
C GLY A 180 21.38 -3.34 -4.45
N ILE A 181 21.41 -4.07 -3.33
CA ILE A 181 22.56 -4.82 -2.81
C ILE A 181 22.21 -6.29 -2.57
N SER A 182 23.23 -7.16 -2.47
CA SER A 182 23.01 -8.57 -2.19
C SER A 182 22.49 -8.80 -0.75
N PRO A 183 21.78 -9.93 -0.47
CA PRO A 183 21.34 -10.25 0.88
C PRO A 183 22.45 -10.26 1.92
N GLU A 184 23.64 -10.81 1.56
CA GLU A 184 24.77 -10.84 2.47
C GLU A 184 25.31 -9.44 2.79
N ASN A 185 25.42 -8.58 1.77
CA ASN A 185 25.88 -7.19 1.98
C ASN A 185 24.84 -6.38 2.78
N PHE A 186 23.57 -6.61 2.52
CA PHE A 186 22.49 -5.97 3.28
C PHE A 186 22.61 -6.27 4.79
N VAL A 187 22.87 -7.52 5.16
CA VAL A 187 23.07 -7.90 6.58
C VAL A 187 24.32 -7.24 7.15
N LYS A 188 25.43 -7.24 6.39
CA LYS A 188 26.71 -6.64 6.86
C LYS A 188 26.56 -5.13 7.09
N GLU A 189 25.98 -4.40 6.15
CA GLU A 189 25.79 -2.95 6.27
C GLU A 189 24.94 -2.59 7.48
N ARG A 190 23.83 -3.31 7.70
CA ARG A 190 22.96 -3.07 8.85
C ARG A 190 23.57 -3.44 10.19
N GLN A 191 24.43 -4.46 10.24
CA GLN A 191 25.17 -4.80 11.46
C GLN A 191 26.22 -3.74 11.79
N GLN A 192 26.86 -3.13 10.79
CA GLN A 192 27.81 -2.05 10.98
C GLN A 192 27.13 -0.76 11.47
N GLU A 193 25.98 -0.40 10.89
CA GLU A 193 25.18 0.76 11.34
C GLU A 193 24.80 0.64 12.82
N ASN A 194 24.36 -0.54 13.27
CA ASN A 194 23.97 -0.80 14.66
C ASN A 194 25.16 -0.79 15.64
N GLN A 195 26.39 -0.95 15.17
CA GLN A 195 27.61 -0.88 16.00
C GLN A 195 28.19 0.53 16.09
N THR A 196 27.79 1.43 15.19
CA THR A 196 28.34 2.80 15.10
C THR A 196 27.49 3.83 15.83
N ASP A 197 26.30 3.44 16.33
CA ASP A 197 25.41 4.29 17.13
C ASP A 197 25.30 3.73 18.57
N PRO A 198 26.32 3.91 19.44
CA PRO A 198 26.15 3.74 20.88
C PRO A 198 25.37 4.95 21.36
N ILE A 199 24.12 4.75 21.75
CA ILE A 199 23.27 5.72 22.45
C ILE A 199 24.12 6.41 23.52
N GLN A 200 24.44 7.70 23.30
CA GLN A 200 24.86 8.61 24.34
C GLN A 200 23.64 9.15 25.09
#